data_780ab596a489e7b6cca78a684b3bd7fb
#
_entry.id   780ab596a489e7b6cca78a684b3bd7fb
#
_cell.length_a   1.000
_cell.length_b   1.000
_cell.length_c   1.000
_cell.angle_alpha   90.00
_cell.angle_beta   90.00
_cell.angle_gamma   90.00
#
_symmetry.space_group_name_H-M   'P 1'
#
loop_
_entity.id
_entity.type
_entity.pdbx_description
1 polymer ?
#
loop_
_entity_poly.entity_id
_entity_poly.type
_entity_poly.pdbx_seq_one_letter_code
_entity_poly.pdbx_strand_id
1 'polypeptide(L)'
;DPYTSHGHDGILKSNKILNDKTIDILTQQSIIQAKAGCDVIAPSDMMDGRIGKIRKALDKNNFSNVRILSYAVKYASSFYGPFRDAVGSKNLLKGDKKTYQMDFSNRDEALREVALDIKEGADMVMVKPGLPYLDIIRDVKRNFKIPVLAYQVSGEYSLIMNSIKKGLVDDKIIYETLTSFKRAGANAIISYFSTSIAKNL
;
A
#
# COMPACT_ATOMS: atom_id res chain seq x y z
N ASP A 1 0.78 2.16 -9.46
CA ASP A 1 -0.35 1.70 -10.30
C ASP A 1 -0.19 2.25 -11.71
N PRO A 2 -0.60 1.52 -12.77
CA PRO A 2 -0.69 2.12 -14.10
C PRO A 2 -1.79 3.19 -14.10
N TYR A 3 -1.55 4.29 -14.79
CA TYR A 3 -2.56 5.35 -14.93
C TYR A 3 -3.67 4.87 -15.87
N THR A 4 -4.88 4.70 -15.31
CA THR A 4 -6.03 4.19 -16.06
C THR A 4 -7.18 5.19 -16.05
N SER A 5 -7.97 5.19 -17.13
CA SER A 5 -9.17 6.03 -17.25
C SER A 5 -10.43 5.42 -16.61
N HIS A 6 -10.33 4.18 -16.11
CA HIS A 6 -11.47 3.42 -15.57
C HIS A 6 -11.38 3.17 -14.05
N GLY A 7 -10.38 3.74 -13.36
CA GLY A 7 -10.25 3.70 -11.90
C GLY A 7 -9.75 2.38 -11.29
N HIS A 8 -9.51 1.33 -12.08
CA HIS A 8 -8.85 0.11 -11.60
C HIS A 8 -7.34 0.28 -11.53
N ASP A 9 -6.68 -0.51 -10.67
CA ASP A 9 -5.23 -0.50 -10.48
C ASP A 9 -4.49 -1.34 -11.56
N GLY A 10 -5.22 -1.95 -12.51
CA GLY A 10 -4.71 -2.78 -13.59
C GLY A 10 -5.41 -2.54 -14.91
N ILE A 11 -4.88 -3.14 -15.97
CA ILE A 11 -5.45 -3.05 -17.32
C ILE A 11 -6.76 -3.83 -17.38
N LEU A 12 -7.85 -3.13 -17.70
CA LEU A 12 -9.18 -3.72 -17.82
C LEU A 12 -9.49 -4.09 -19.27
N LYS A 13 -9.89 -5.34 -19.51
CA LYS A 13 -10.43 -5.78 -20.79
C LYS A 13 -11.61 -6.73 -20.55
N SER A 14 -12.77 -6.47 -21.18
CA SER A 14 -13.98 -7.28 -21.04
C SER A 14 -14.35 -7.55 -19.56
N ASN A 15 -14.31 -6.52 -18.72
CA ASN A 15 -14.53 -6.55 -17.26
C ASN A 15 -13.58 -7.47 -16.46
N LYS A 16 -12.43 -7.84 -17.02
CA LYS A 16 -11.39 -8.61 -16.34
C LYS A 16 -10.09 -7.80 -16.27
N ILE A 17 -9.43 -7.84 -15.13
CA ILE A 17 -8.09 -7.29 -14.96
C ILE A 17 -7.09 -8.25 -15.58
N LEU A 18 -6.24 -7.74 -16.47
CA LEU A 18 -5.20 -8.50 -17.15
C LEU A 18 -3.91 -8.42 -16.34
N ASN A 19 -3.68 -9.39 -15.47
CA ASN A 19 -2.53 -9.45 -14.57
C ASN A 19 -1.20 -9.22 -15.30
N ASP A 20 -0.84 -10.07 -16.24
CA ASP A 20 0.47 -10.07 -16.90
C ASP A 20 0.76 -8.77 -17.67
N LYS A 21 -0.26 -8.23 -18.36
CA LYS A 21 -0.13 -6.95 -19.08
C LYS A 21 0.04 -5.78 -18.12
N THR A 22 -0.64 -5.83 -16.97
CA THR A 22 -0.46 -4.83 -15.92
C THR A 22 0.96 -4.86 -15.38
N ILE A 23 1.49 -6.04 -15.08
CA ILE A 23 2.86 -6.22 -14.59
C ILE A 23 3.90 -5.74 -15.63
N ASP A 24 3.66 -5.93 -16.91
CA ASP A 24 4.55 -5.41 -17.98
C ASP A 24 4.68 -3.88 -17.88
N ILE A 25 3.56 -3.16 -17.70
CA ILE A 25 3.55 -1.71 -17.57
C ILE A 25 4.23 -1.28 -16.27
N LEU A 26 3.91 -1.93 -15.14
CA LEU A 26 4.53 -1.64 -13.85
C LEU A 26 6.05 -1.84 -13.89
N THR A 27 6.51 -2.86 -14.60
CA THR A 27 7.94 -3.12 -14.79
C THR A 27 8.60 -1.97 -15.58
N GLN A 28 7.98 -1.49 -16.66
CA GLN A 28 8.48 -0.35 -17.42
C GLN A 28 8.51 0.93 -16.58
N GLN A 29 7.43 1.21 -15.83
CA GLN A 29 7.39 2.35 -14.91
C GLN A 29 8.52 2.29 -13.87
N SER A 30 8.77 1.11 -13.30
CA SER A 30 9.83 0.89 -12.30
C SER A 30 11.22 1.21 -12.88
N ILE A 31 11.50 0.81 -14.09
CA ILE A 31 12.77 1.14 -14.77
C ILE A 31 12.89 2.65 -15.02
N ILE A 32 11.81 3.31 -15.45
CA ILE A 32 11.81 4.76 -15.67
C ILE A 32 12.06 5.51 -14.37
N GLN A 33 11.40 5.09 -13.28
CA GLN A 33 11.58 5.68 -11.96
C GLN A 33 13.01 5.48 -11.42
N ALA A 34 13.57 4.28 -11.60
CA ALA A 34 14.96 3.99 -11.23
C ALA A 34 15.96 4.86 -12.01
N LYS A 35 15.76 5.02 -13.35
CA LYS A 35 16.54 5.93 -14.18
C LYS A 35 16.44 7.39 -13.75
N ALA A 36 15.30 7.80 -13.20
CA ALA A 36 15.08 9.14 -12.66
C ALA A 36 15.68 9.35 -11.26
N GLY A 37 16.31 8.32 -10.67
CA GLY A 37 16.99 8.41 -9.38
C GLY A 37 16.16 7.99 -8.17
N CYS A 38 15.06 7.22 -8.35
CA CYS A 38 14.32 6.67 -7.22
C CYS A 38 15.15 5.60 -6.51
N ASP A 39 15.29 5.71 -5.18
CA ASP A 39 15.94 4.71 -4.33
C ASP A 39 15.03 3.53 -3.99
N VAL A 40 13.72 3.74 -4.00
CA VAL A 40 12.71 2.75 -3.64
C VAL A 40 11.55 2.76 -4.63
N ILE A 41 11.23 1.60 -5.19
CA ILE A 41 10.04 1.38 -6.02
C ILE A 41 8.95 0.74 -5.14
N ALA A 42 7.74 1.31 -5.21
CA ALA A 42 6.62 0.87 -4.36
C ALA A 42 5.36 0.57 -5.18
N PRO A 43 5.29 -0.58 -5.87
CA PRO A 43 4.13 -0.95 -6.66
C PRO A 43 2.92 -1.21 -5.75
N SER A 44 1.79 -0.53 -6.04
CA SER A 44 0.66 -0.47 -5.13
C SER A 44 -0.60 -1.19 -5.62
N ASP A 45 -0.47 -2.05 -6.62
CA ASP A 45 -1.57 -2.65 -7.39
C ASP A 45 -2.13 -3.96 -6.81
N MET A 46 -1.33 -4.86 -6.30
CA MET A 46 -1.66 -6.24 -5.87
C MET A 46 -1.73 -7.29 -7.00
N MET A 47 -1.09 -7.04 -8.16
CA MET A 47 -0.99 -8.06 -9.21
C MET A 47 -0.03 -9.18 -8.79
N ASP A 48 -0.38 -10.42 -9.13
CA ASP A 48 0.41 -11.59 -8.78
C ASP A 48 1.72 -11.67 -9.57
N GLY A 49 2.85 -11.92 -8.89
CA GLY A 49 4.20 -12.03 -9.49
C GLY A 49 4.86 -10.71 -9.88
N ARG A 50 4.28 -9.55 -9.52
CA ARG A 50 4.80 -8.22 -9.89
C ARG A 50 6.17 -7.92 -9.27
N ILE A 51 6.38 -8.33 -8.03
CA ILE A 51 7.62 -8.06 -7.31
C ILE A 51 8.80 -8.76 -7.97
N GLY A 52 8.63 -10.05 -8.27
CA GLY A 52 9.67 -10.84 -8.94
C GLY A 52 10.02 -10.34 -10.34
N LYS A 53 9.02 -9.88 -11.11
CA LYS A 53 9.25 -9.34 -12.45
C LYS A 53 9.96 -7.99 -12.40
N ILE A 54 9.55 -7.10 -11.49
CA ILE A 54 10.20 -5.80 -11.28
C ILE A 54 11.64 -6.00 -10.80
N ARG A 55 11.90 -6.87 -9.81
CA ARG A 55 13.26 -7.15 -9.31
C ARG A 55 14.18 -7.63 -10.42
N LYS A 56 13.76 -8.63 -11.19
CA LYS A 56 14.54 -9.14 -12.33
C LYS A 56 14.84 -8.06 -13.38
N ALA A 57 13.88 -7.18 -13.64
CA ALA A 57 14.05 -6.11 -14.60
C ALA A 57 15.00 -5.02 -14.10
N LEU A 58 14.91 -4.64 -12.83
CA LEU A 58 15.84 -3.69 -12.20
C LEU A 58 17.27 -4.23 -12.23
N ASP A 59 17.48 -5.48 -11.86
CA ASP A 59 18.80 -6.15 -11.85
C ASP A 59 19.41 -6.18 -13.27
N LYS A 60 18.60 -6.58 -14.27
CA LYS A 60 19.03 -6.63 -15.68
C LYS A 60 19.45 -5.25 -16.23
N ASN A 61 18.91 -4.17 -15.68
CA ASN A 61 19.21 -2.80 -16.08
C ASN A 61 20.24 -2.11 -15.18
N ASN A 62 21.00 -2.84 -14.35
CA ASN A 62 22.02 -2.36 -13.43
C ASN A 62 21.46 -1.48 -12.29
N PHE A 63 20.20 -1.69 -11.87
CA PHE A 63 19.55 -1.03 -10.73
C PHE A 63 19.40 -1.98 -9.54
N SER A 64 20.35 -2.86 -9.28
CA SER A 64 20.31 -3.82 -8.17
C SER A 64 20.22 -3.17 -6.79
N ASN A 65 20.72 -1.93 -6.66
CA ASN A 65 20.65 -1.15 -5.41
C ASN A 65 19.28 -0.50 -5.16
N VAL A 66 18.41 -0.41 -6.16
CA VAL A 66 17.04 0.12 -6.00
C VAL A 66 16.20 -0.90 -5.24
N ARG A 67 15.65 -0.48 -4.12
CA ARG A 67 14.85 -1.33 -3.22
C ARG A 67 13.42 -1.42 -3.68
N ILE A 68 12.73 -2.48 -3.25
CA ILE A 68 11.30 -2.68 -3.52
C ILE A 68 10.53 -2.71 -2.21
N LEU A 69 9.60 -1.76 -2.04
CA LEU A 69 8.58 -1.77 -1.00
C LEU A 69 7.30 -2.37 -1.57
N SER A 70 7.02 -3.63 -1.25
CA SER A 70 5.77 -4.23 -1.70
C SER A 70 4.58 -3.78 -0.87
N TYR A 71 3.49 -3.39 -1.53
CA TYR A 71 2.16 -3.31 -0.93
C TYR A 71 1.58 -4.72 -0.79
N ALA A 72 2.29 -5.59 -0.06
CA ALA A 72 2.00 -7.01 0.07
C ALA A 72 0.62 -7.28 0.70
N VAL A 73 0.15 -6.37 1.56
CA VAL A 73 -1.11 -6.51 2.29
C VAL A 73 -1.99 -5.29 2.05
N LYS A 74 -2.79 -5.34 1.00
CA LYS A 74 -3.72 -4.25 0.64
C LYS A 74 -5.15 -4.77 0.60
N TYR A 75 -5.94 -4.39 1.60
CA TYR A 75 -7.33 -4.81 1.73
C TYR A 75 -8.29 -3.97 0.89
N ALA A 76 -9.35 -4.59 0.37
CA ALA A 76 -10.49 -3.89 -0.22
C ALA A 76 -11.27 -3.20 0.91
N SER A 77 -11.06 -1.89 1.08
CA SER A 77 -11.53 -1.15 2.25
C SER A 77 -12.39 0.05 1.88
N SER A 78 -13.38 0.34 2.71
CA SER A 78 -14.19 1.56 2.65
C SER A 78 -13.40 2.81 3.05
N PHE A 79 -12.27 2.67 3.76
CA PHE A 79 -11.40 3.78 4.15
C PHE A 79 -10.70 4.48 2.98
N TYR A 80 -10.81 3.96 1.75
CA TYR A 80 -10.29 4.64 0.55
C TYR A 80 -11.23 5.72 -0.02
N GLY A 81 -12.44 5.90 0.54
CA GLY A 81 -13.47 6.80 0.02
C GLY A 81 -12.96 8.19 -0.33
N PRO A 82 -12.39 8.98 0.62
CA PRO A 82 -11.95 10.35 0.33
C PRO A 82 -10.89 10.44 -0.77
N PHE A 83 -9.96 9.51 -0.84
CA PHE A 83 -8.97 9.45 -1.92
C PHE A 83 -9.62 9.16 -3.27
N ARG A 84 -10.55 8.19 -3.33
CA ARG A 84 -11.26 7.85 -4.56
C ARG A 84 -12.08 9.02 -5.10
N ASP A 85 -12.68 9.81 -4.20
CA ASP A 85 -13.40 11.03 -4.56
C ASP A 85 -12.44 12.08 -5.12
N ALA A 86 -11.30 12.31 -4.45
CA ALA A 86 -10.31 13.31 -4.84
C ALA A 86 -9.68 13.04 -6.22
N VAL A 87 -9.44 11.76 -6.56
CA VAL A 87 -8.88 11.37 -7.88
C VAL A 87 -9.95 11.07 -8.92
N GLY A 88 -11.24 11.30 -8.61
CA GLY A 88 -12.37 11.07 -9.53
C GLY A 88 -12.66 9.58 -9.85
N SER A 89 -11.96 8.65 -9.20
CA SER A 89 -12.08 7.22 -9.52
C SER A 89 -13.38 6.57 -9.04
N LYS A 90 -14.09 7.19 -8.09
CA LYS A 90 -15.36 6.68 -7.57
C LYS A 90 -16.44 6.55 -8.65
N ASN A 91 -16.51 7.53 -9.55
CA ASN A 91 -17.50 7.56 -10.63
C ASN A 91 -17.05 6.78 -11.88
N LEU A 92 -15.75 6.47 -11.99
CA LEU A 92 -15.16 5.77 -13.13
C LEU A 92 -15.09 4.26 -12.89
N LEU A 93 -15.01 3.84 -11.61
CA LEU A 93 -14.85 2.43 -11.26
C LEU A 93 -16.13 1.65 -11.54
N LYS A 94 -16.09 0.79 -12.57
CA LYS A 94 -17.12 -0.20 -12.83
C LYS A 94 -16.85 -1.46 -12.02
N GLY A 95 -17.75 -1.82 -11.10
CA GLY A 95 -17.56 -2.93 -10.18
C GLY A 95 -16.76 -2.53 -8.92
N ASP A 96 -16.01 -3.47 -8.39
CA ASP A 96 -15.17 -3.28 -7.21
C ASP A 96 -13.72 -3.76 -7.44
N LYS A 97 -12.86 -3.62 -6.45
CA LYS A 97 -11.45 -4.06 -6.50
C LYS A 97 -11.20 -5.39 -5.79
N LYS A 98 -12.25 -6.10 -5.39
CA LYS A 98 -12.14 -7.35 -4.61
C LYS A 98 -11.54 -8.51 -5.39
N THR A 99 -11.43 -8.40 -6.71
CA THR A 99 -10.79 -9.42 -7.55
C THR A 99 -9.26 -9.45 -7.43
N TYR A 100 -8.66 -8.39 -6.86
CA TYR A 100 -7.20 -8.29 -6.67
C TYR A 100 -6.77 -7.60 -5.37
N GLN A 101 -7.67 -6.98 -4.62
CA GLN A 101 -7.43 -6.54 -3.26
C GLN A 101 -7.99 -7.57 -2.28
N MET A 102 -7.32 -7.78 -1.16
CA MET A 102 -7.65 -8.79 -0.17
C MET A 102 -9.01 -8.55 0.48
N ASP A 103 -9.69 -9.60 0.84
CA ASP A 103 -10.91 -9.52 1.66
C ASP A 103 -10.55 -9.11 3.09
N PHE A 104 -11.23 -8.08 3.60
CA PHE A 104 -10.98 -7.55 4.95
C PHE A 104 -11.29 -8.55 6.09
N SER A 105 -12.02 -9.61 5.82
CA SER A 105 -12.30 -10.69 6.78
C SER A 105 -11.21 -11.78 6.81
N ASN A 106 -10.27 -11.76 5.83
CA ASN A 106 -9.25 -12.78 5.71
C ASN A 106 -7.91 -12.30 6.28
N ARG A 107 -7.46 -12.94 7.34
CA ARG A 107 -6.18 -12.69 8.00
C ARG A 107 -5.04 -13.51 7.41
N ASP A 108 -5.29 -14.76 7.09
CA ASP A 108 -4.24 -15.73 6.76
C ASP A 108 -3.60 -15.47 5.38
N GLU A 109 -4.36 -14.93 4.45
CA GLU A 109 -3.88 -14.51 3.14
C GLU A 109 -2.74 -13.48 3.25
N ALA A 110 -2.81 -12.56 4.23
CA ALA A 110 -1.78 -11.56 4.44
C ALA A 110 -0.39 -12.16 4.66
N LEU A 111 -0.29 -13.20 5.47
CA LEU A 111 0.99 -13.86 5.75
C LEU A 111 1.51 -14.61 4.51
N ARG A 112 0.61 -15.22 3.74
CA ARG A 112 0.96 -15.90 2.49
C ARG A 112 1.51 -14.91 1.46
N GLU A 113 0.82 -13.79 1.23
CA GLU A 113 1.23 -12.77 0.26
C GLU A 113 2.57 -12.14 0.64
N VAL A 114 2.78 -11.84 1.93
CA VAL A 114 4.07 -11.34 2.41
C VAL A 114 5.19 -12.35 2.16
N ALA A 115 4.96 -13.64 2.42
CA ALA A 115 5.96 -14.69 2.18
C ALA A 115 6.33 -14.80 0.69
N LEU A 116 5.34 -14.70 -0.20
CA LEU A 116 5.55 -14.73 -1.65
C LEU A 116 6.35 -13.51 -2.12
N ASP A 117 5.96 -12.30 -1.71
CA ASP A 117 6.65 -11.07 -2.10
C ASP A 117 8.10 -11.02 -1.59
N ILE A 118 8.37 -11.51 -0.38
CA ILE A 118 9.74 -11.66 0.14
C ILE A 118 10.56 -12.62 -0.75
N LYS A 119 9.98 -13.77 -1.10
CA LYS A 119 10.63 -14.74 -1.99
C LYS A 119 10.89 -14.17 -3.39
N GLU A 120 10.04 -13.28 -3.85
CA GLU A 120 10.16 -12.57 -5.13
C GLU A 120 11.20 -11.44 -5.10
N GLY A 121 11.67 -11.01 -3.92
CA GLY A 121 12.72 -10.02 -3.76
C GLY A 121 12.26 -8.67 -3.22
N ALA A 122 11.15 -8.62 -2.46
CA ALA A 122 10.79 -7.43 -1.71
C ALA A 122 11.81 -7.15 -0.59
N ASP A 123 12.25 -5.90 -0.46
CA ASP A 123 13.12 -5.43 0.63
C ASP A 123 12.32 -4.96 1.85
N MET A 124 11.09 -4.53 1.63
CA MET A 124 10.15 -4.04 2.63
C MET A 124 8.73 -4.40 2.23
N VAL A 125 7.84 -4.51 3.21
CA VAL A 125 6.42 -4.78 2.98
C VAL A 125 5.51 -3.76 3.67
N MET A 126 4.31 -3.57 3.12
CA MET A 126 3.35 -2.59 3.63
C MET A 126 1.99 -3.24 3.89
N VAL A 127 1.37 -2.83 5.01
CA VAL A 127 -0.03 -3.11 5.35
C VAL A 127 -0.86 -1.86 5.09
N LYS A 128 -1.93 -1.98 4.30
CA LYS A 128 -2.79 -0.89 3.87
C LYS A 128 -4.28 -1.33 3.78
N PRO A 129 -5.21 -0.63 4.44
CA PRO A 129 -5.04 0.44 5.42
C PRO A 129 -4.28 -0.01 6.66
N GLY A 130 -4.04 0.91 7.60
CA GLY A 130 -3.23 0.63 8.78
C GLY A 130 -4.04 0.41 10.05
N LEU A 131 -4.81 1.40 10.50
CA LEU A 131 -5.42 1.41 11.83
C LEU A 131 -6.40 0.23 12.07
N PRO A 132 -7.25 -0.17 11.12
CA PRO A 132 -8.12 -1.33 11.29
C PRO A 132 -7.40 -2.68 11.26
N TYR A 133 -6.09 -2.71 10.92
CA TYR A 133 -5.30 -3.91 10.69
C TYR A 133 -4.03 -3.96 11.54
N LEU A 134 -4.09 -3.45 12.80
CA LEU A 134 -2.97 -3.50 13.75
C LEU A 134 -2.58 -4.94 14.11
N ASP A 135 -3.54 -5.84 14.14
CA ASP A 135 -3.34 -7.28 14.31
C ASP A 135 -2.49 -7.86 13.17
N ILE A 136 -2.81 -7.49 11.93
CA ILE A 136 -2.07 -7.93 10.74
C ILE A 136 -0.65 -7.36 10.73
N ILE A 137 -0.47 -6.08 11.07
CA ILE A 137 0.87 -5.47 11.23
C ILE A 137 1.68 -6.26 12.24
N ARG A 138 1.06 -6.61 13.37
CA ARG A 138 1.70 -7.41 14.43
C ARG A 138 2.08 -8.80 13.95
N ASP A 139 1.20 -9.46 13.23
CA ASP A 139 1.44 -10.81 12.73
C ASP A 139 2.55 -10.83 11.69
N VAL A 140 2.53 -9.92 10.71
CA VAL A 140 3.61 -9.78 9.72
C VAL A 140 4.94 -9.53 10.43
N LYS A 141 4.97 -8.60 11.40
CA LYS A 141 6.19 -8.27 12.14
C LYS A 141 6.74 -9.45 12.96
N ARG A 142 5.86 -10.31 13.51
CA ARG A 142 6.27 -11.48 14.30
C ARG A 142 6.79 -12.63 13.45
N ASN A 143 6.22 -12.81 12.25
CA ASN A 143 6.54 -13.95 11.40
C ASN A 143 7.70 -13.69 10.44
N PHE A 144 7.98 -12.42 10.11
CA PHE A 144 8.99 -12.08 9.10
C PHE A 144 10.03 -11.10 9.64
N LYS A 145 11.30 -11.36 9.32
CA LYS A 145 12.43 -10.48 9.64
C LYS A 145 12.65 -9.45 8.52
N ILE A 146 11.62 -8.65 8.23
CA ILE A 146 11.63 -7.62 7.19
C ILE A 146 11.11 -6.29 7.75
N PRO A 147 11.50 -5.13 7.24
CA PRO A 147 10.85 -3.88 7.58
C PRO A 147 9.39 -3.88 7.17
N VAL A 148 8.49 -3.55 8.12
CA VAL A 148 7.05 -3.46 7.92
C VAL A 148 6.64 -2.00 7.97
N LEU A 149 5.96 -1.54 6.92
CA LEU A 149 5.37 -0.21 6.86
C LEU A 149 3.85 -0.30 7.03
N ALA A 150 3.26 0.74 7.61
CA ALA A 150 1.81 0.91 7.69
C ALA A 150 1.38 2.15 6.92
N TYR A 151 0.25 2.07 6.22
CA TYR A 151 -0.33 3.22 5.53
C TYR A 151 -1.61 3.65 6.24
N GLN A 152 -1.58 4.83 6.88
CA GLN A 152 -2.77 5.49 7.38
C GLN A 152 -3.45 6.22 6.22
N VAL A 153 -4.53 5.62 5.69
CA VAL A 153 -5.17 6.10 4.45
C VAL A 153 -6.11 7.28 4.69
N SER A 154 -6.60 7.86 3.59
CA SER A 154 -7.41 9.08 3.60
C SER A 154 -8.67 9.00 4.46
N GLY A 155 -9.34 7.86 4.52
CA GLY A 155 -10.51 7.67 5.37
C GLY A 155 -10.17 7.65 6.85
N GLU A 156 -9.05 7.04 7.24
CA GLU A 156 -8.55 7.06 8.61
C GLU A 156 -8.22 8.50 9.04
N TYR A 157 -7.47 9.22 8.20
CA TYR A 157 -7.17 10.64 8.41
C TYR A 157 -8.44 11.48 8.55
N SER A 158 -9.39 11.32 7.63
CA SER A 158 -10.65 12.09 7.64
C SER A 158 -11.50 11.81 8.86
N LEU A 159 -11.55 10.57 9.35
CA LEU A 159 -12.24 10.20 10.59
C LEU A 159 -11.65 10.93 11.79
N ILE A 160 -10.33 10.89 11.94
CA ILE A 160 -9.61 11.55 13.04
C ILE A 160 -9.85 13.06 12.98
N MET A 161 -9.62 13.69 11.83
CA MET A 161 -9.79 15.13 11.67
C MET A 161 -11.23 15.59 11.92
N ASN A 162 -12.24 14.86 11.45
CA ASN A 162 -13.63 15.19 11.71
C ASN A 162 -14.00 14.99 13.19
N SER A 163 -13.45 14.00 13.87
CA SER A 163 -13.68 13.79 15.31
C SER A 163 -13.08 14.92 16.15
N ILE A 164 -11.86 15.37 15.81
CA ILE A 164 -11.23 16.53 16.44
C ILE A 164 -12.08 17.79 16.18
N LYS A 165 -12.43 18.05 14.93
CA LYS A 165 -13.21 19.23 14.53
C LYS A 165 -14.57 19.33 15.21
N LYS A 166 -15.18 18.18 15.53
CA LYS A 166 -16.46 18.09 16.25
C LYS A 166 -16.30 18.06 17.78
N GLY A 167 -15.08 18.14 18.30
CA GLY A 167 -14.81 18.08 19.74
C GLY A 167 -15.09 16.73 20.40
N LEU A 168 -15.15 15.64 19.62
CA LEU A 168 -15.36 14.28 20.15
C LEU A 168 -14.08 13.71 20.78
N VAL A 169 -12.93 14.13 20.30
CA VAL A 169 -11.60 13.80 20.81
C VAL A 169 -10.69 15.02 20.68
N ASP A 170 -9.62 15.08 21.45
CA ASP A 170 -8.60 16.13 21.31
C ASP A 170 -7.53 15.73 20.24
N ASP A 171 -6.62 16.64 19.92
CA ASP A 171 -5.60 16.46 18.90
C ASP A 171 -4.53 15.41 19.26
N LYS A 172 -4.42 15.05 20.56
CA LYS A 172 -3.51 13.98 21.02
C LYS A 172 -3.83 12.62 20.42
N ILE A 173 -5.07 12.42 19.95
CA ILE A 173 -5.49 11.21 19.23
C ILE A 173 -4.60 10.94 17.99
N ILE A 174 -4.01 11.96 17.40
CA ILE A 174 -3.08 11.82 16.26
C ILE A 174 -1.85 11.03 16.72
N TYR A 175 -1.25 11.44 17.84
CA TYR A 175 -0.08 10.75 18.40
C TYR A 175 -0.42 9.34 18.90
N GLU A 176 -1.56 9.19 19.52
CA GLU A 176 -2.02 7.89 20.01
C GLU A 176 -2.20 6.90 18.87
N THR A 177 -2.84 7.31 17.76
CA THR A 177 -3.03 6.46 16.58
C THR A 177 -1.71 6.11 15.90
N LEU A 178 -0.80 7.06 15.73
CA LEU A 178 0.52 6.79 15.16
C LEU A 178 1.36 5.89 16.08
N THR A 179 1.27 6.09 17.40
CA THR A 179 1.91 5.22 18.39
C THR A 179 1.36 3.80 18.34
N SER A 180 0.06 3.63 18.06
CA SER A 180 -0.54 2.30 17.92
C SER A 180 0.06 1.48 16.78
N PHE A 181 0.37 2.10 15.64
CA PHE A 181 1.09 1.46 14.53
C PHE A 181 2.50 1.01 14.97
N LYS A 182 3.24 1.92 15.63
CA LYS A 182 4.58 1.60 16.14
C LYS A 182 4.53 0.46 17.16
N ARG A 183 3.57 0.49 18.08
CA ARG A 183 3.35 -0.57 19.09
C ARG A 183 2.97 -1.90 18.42
N ALA A 184 2.21 -1.89 17.33
CA ALA A 184 1.92 -3.09 16.53
C ALA A 184 3.17 -3.65 15.85
N GLY A 185 4.21 -2.85 15.62
CA GLY A 185 5.49 -3.28 15.07
C GLY A 185 5.88 -2.63 13.75
N ALA A 186 5.15 -1.60 13.29
CA ALA A 186 5.53 -0.85 12.10
C ALA A 186 6.88 -0.15 12.29
N ASN A 187 7.77 -0.30 11.33
CA ASN A 187 9.07 0.37 11.28
C ASN A 187 8.97 1.80 10.75
N ALA A 188 7.99 2.05 9.84
CA ALA A 188 7.67 3.37 9.34
C ALA A 188 6.16 3.48 9.07
N ILE A 189 5.66 4.70 9.00
CA ILE A 189 4.24 5.00 8.81
C ILE A 189 4.11 6.05 7.71
N ILE A 190 3.30 5.77 6.70
CA ILE A 190 2.88 6.75 5.71
C ILE A 190 1.56 7.35 6.19
N SER A 191 1.53 8.67 6.39
CA SER A 191 0.38 9.37 6.95
C SER A 191 0.25 10.78 6.40
N TYR A 192 -0.97 11.26 6.26
CA TYR A 192 -1.26 12.67 5.99
C TYR A 192 -0.88 13.60 7.15
N PHE A 193 -0.65 13.06 8.35
CA PHE A 193 -0.17 13.82 9.51
C PHE A 193 1.36 14.00 9.52
N SER A 194 2.11 13.39 8.60
CA SER A 194 3.58 13.32 8.66
C SER A 194 4.23 14.69 8.80
N THR A 195 3.78 15.70 8.04
CA THR A 195 4.36 17.05 8.09
C THR A 195 4.12 17.76 9.43
N SER A 196 2.94 17.60 10.03
CA SER A 196 2.63 18.21 11.33
C SER A 196 3.39 17.54 12.47
N ILE A 197 3.51 16.20 12.42
CA ILE A 197 4.22 15.43 13.46
C ILE A 197 5.73 15.67 13.39
N ALA A 198 6.32 15.70 12.18
CA ALA A 198 7.76 15.89 12.01
C ALA A 198 8.28 17.23 12.58
N LYS A 199 7.41 18.24 12.74
CA LYS A 199 7.77 19.51 13.37
C LYS A 199 7.94 19.42 14.88
N ASN A 200 7.45 18.34 15.50
CA ASN A 200 7.40 18.16 16.95
C ASN A 200 8.23 16.92 17.40
N LEU A 201 9.02 16.33 16.49
CA LEU A 201 10.02 15.30 16.76
C LEU A 201 11.38 15.93 16.91
#